data_a88518af370d31b1401f332321499b71
#
_entry.id   a88518af370d31b1401f332321499b71
#
_cell.length_a   1.000
_cell.length_b   1.000
_cell.length_c   1.000
_cell.angle_alpha   90.00
_cell.angle_beta   90.00
_cell.angle_gamma   90.00
#
_symmetry.space_group_name_H-M   'P 1'
#
loop_
_entity.id
_entity.type
_entity.pdbx_description
1 polymer ?
#
loop_
_entity_poly.entity_id
_entity_poly.type
_entity_poly.pdbx_seq_one_letter_code
_entity_poly.pdbx_strand_id
1 'polypeptide(L)'
;MKKTRLLLMLACSLFVVTAQAKSYQVGVALANFDLNFVSILRSQMARELAAQQLQGQFVDAKGDVALQVQQVDDLINQGVDAIILNPVDTQGVQPMIAAAKRAAIPLIFVNRKPEVPLTGATAYVGSDSALSGRLQMEALAKKMNYRGNVAILMGALSNEETRERTRAVEAVIAKHKDLKVVEKQTAKWQRNEAVDVVSGWLLNGTPIDAIAANNDEMAIGAIMALKQAKKNGVLVAGIDGTPDGLQFIKSGDLAVTIFQDAKAQAIGAVQVTRAMLDHTQTEPYNWVPYATVTRENYPQFAQMNQK
;
A
#
# COMPACT_ATOMS: atom_id res chain seq x y z
N MET A 1 -76.19 46.79 -16.99
CA MET A 1 -75.44 45.70 -17.67
C MET A 1 -73.99 45.74 -17.17
N LYS A 2 -73.63 44.94 -16.15
CA LYS A 2 -72.28 44.86 -15.59
C LYS A 2 -71.60 43.59 -16.11
N LYS A 3 -70.52 43.71 -16.90
CA LYS A 3 -69.70 42.58 -17.41
C LYS A 3 -68.68 42.26 -16.36
N THR A 4 -68.80 41.09 -15.72
CA THR A 4 -67.84 40.53 -14.80
C THR A 4 -66.77 39.79 -15.62
N ARG A 5 -65.53 40.22 -15.61
CA ARG A 5 -64.36 39.54 -16.21
C ARG A 5 -63.80 38.58 -15.17
N LEU A 6 -63.89 37.30 -15.45
CA LEU A 6 -63.25 36.19 -14.69
C LEU A 6 -61.80 36.04 -15.12
N LEU A 7 -60.86 36.43 -14.26
CA LEU A 7 -59.42 36.16 -14.47
C LEU A 7 -59.08 34.73 -14.04
N LEU A 8 -58.76 33.87 -15.00
CA LEU A 8 -58.24 32.56 -14.73
C LEU A 8 -56.73 32.66 -14.47
N MET A 9 -56.26 32.57 -13.20
CA MET A 9 -54.86 32.44 -12.85
C MET A 9 -54.44 31.00 -13.07
N LEU A 10 -53.63 30.72 -14.10
CA LEU A 10 -52.98 29.48 -14.37
C LEU A 10 -51.74 29.38 -13.47
N ALA A 11 -51.83 28.65 -12.37
CA ALA A 11 -50.69 28.35 -11.50
C ALA A 11 -49.80 27.28 -12.18
N CYS A 12 -48.73 27.69 -12.84
CA CYS A 12 -47.67 26.79 -13.25
C CYS A 12 -46.87 26.32 -12.01
N SER A 13 -47.19 25.15 -11.48
CA SER A 13 -46.36 24.46 -10.49
C SER A 13 -45.09 23.94 -11.21
N LEU A 14 -43.98 24.64 -11.04
CA LEU A 14 -42.65 24.15 -11.39
C LEU A 14 -42.31 22.96 -10.49
N PHE A 15 -42.48 21.75 -11.00
CA PHE A 15 -41.84 20.54 -10.40
C PHE A 15 -40.33 20.66 -10.59
N VAL A 16 -39.63 21.14 -9.55
CA VAL A 16 -38.18 21.00 -9.46
C VAL A 16 -37.90 19.53 -9.21
N VAL A 17 -37.63 18.78 -10.27
CA VAL A 17 -37.04 17.43 -10.17
C VAL A 17 -35.61 17.63 -9.68
N THR A 18 -35.39 17.51 -8.36
CA THR A 18 -34.05 17.37 -7.81
C THR A 18 -33.51 16.05 -8.33
N ALA A 19 -32.64 16.09 -9.33
CA ALA A 19 -31.85 14.93 -9.72
C ALA A 19 -31.02 14.54 -8.48
N GLN A 20 -31.45 13.49 -7.78
CA GLN A 20 -30.68 12.90 -6.69
C GLN A 20 -29.42 12.31 -7.33
N ALA A 21 -28.25 12.90 -7.06
CA ALA A 21 -26.99 12.36 -7.55
C ALA A 21 -26.89 10.89 -7.12
N LYS A 22 -26.65 9.99 -8.08
CA LYS A 22 -26.48 8.56 -7.79
C LYS A 22 -25.32 8.39 -6.82
N SER A 23 -25.56 7.88 -5.62
CA SER A 23 -24.52 7.53 -4.69
C SER A 23 -23.97 6.16 -5.10
N TYR A 24 -22.74 6.14 -5.60
CA TYR A 24 -22.07 4.90 -5.98
C TYR A 24 -21.62 4.11 -4.75
N GLN A 25 -21.78 2.78 -4.82
CA GLN A 25 -21.28 1.81 -3.84
C GLN A 25 -19.92 1.28 -4.30
N VAL A 26 -18.88 1.40 -3.47
CA VAL A 26 -17.53 0.92 -3.79
C VAL A 26 -17.13 -0.17 -2.81
N GLY A 27 -16.93 -1.38 -3.32
CA GLY A 27 -16.35 -2.47 -2.53
C GLY A 27 -14.84 -2.24 -2.36
N VAL A 28 -14.33 -2.40 -1.14
CA VAL A 28 -12.91 -2.24 -0.82
C VAL A 28 -12.42 -3.51 -0.15
N ALA A 29 -11.77 -4.39 -0.94
CA ALA A 29 -11.26 -5.67 -0.48
C ALA A 29 -9.75 -5.56 -0.19
N LEU A 30 -9.38 -5.60 1.10
CA LEU A 30 -7.99 -5.44 1.52
C LEU A 30 -7.42 -6.75 2.05
N ALA A 31 -6.12 -6.93 1.83
CA ALA A 31 -5.41 -8.16 2.15
C ALA A 31 -5.45 -8.53 3.64
N ASN A 32 -5.24 -7.56 4.51
CA ASN A 32 -5.27 -7.75 5.96
C ASN A 32 -5.31 -6.40 6.67
N PHE A 33 -6.31 -6.17 7.51
CA PHE A 33 -6.50 -4.93 8.27
C PHE A 33 -5.47 -4.71 9.37
N ASP A 34 -4.82 -5.78 9.86
CA ASP A 34 -3.84 -5.72 10.95
C ASP A 34 -2.46 -5.26 10.47
N LEU A 35 -2.19 -5.28 9.16
CA LEU A 35 -0.95 -4.73 8.62
C LEU A 35 -0.94 -3.20 8.76
N ASN A 36 0.08 -2.66 9.40
CA ASN A 36 0.14 -1.25 9.79
C ASN A 36 -0.05 -0.31 8.58
N PHE A 37 0.71 -0.50 7.49
CA PHE A 37 0.56 0.31 6.28
C PHE A 37 -0.85 0.18 5.66
N VAL A 38 -1.41 -1.04 5.57
CA VAL A 38 -2.77 -1.28 5.05
C VAL A 38 -3.82 -0.59 5.93
N SER A 39 -3.64 -0.58 7.25
CA SER A 39 -4.52 0.15 8.18
C SER A 39 -4.52 1.66 7.92
N ILE A 40 -3.34 2.26 7.65
CA ILE A 40 -3.22 3.67 7.28
C ILE A 40 -3.92 3.92 5.94
N LEU A 41 -3.61 3.12 4.92
CA LEU A 41 -4.22 3.18 3.58
C LEU A 41 -5.75 3.11 3.66
N ARG A 42 -6.29 2.15 4.44
CA ARG A 42 -7.73 1.98 4.69
C ARG A 42 -8.36 3.24 5.27
N SER A 43 -7.73 3.82 6.29
CA SER A 43 -8.23 5.03 6.95
C SER A 43 -8.26 6.23 5.99
N GLN A 44 -7.21 6.42 5.18
CA GLN A 44 -7.15 7.48 4.17
C GLN A 44 -8.19 7.25 3.06
N MET A 45 -8.37 6.00 2.63
CA MET A 45 -9.35 5.64 1.60
C MET A 45 -10.79 5.88 2.08
N ALA A 46 -11.11 5.55 3.34
CA ALA A 46 -12.43 5.82 3.91
C ALA A 46 -12.75 7.32 3.94
N ARG A 47 -11.77 8.17 4.28
CA ARG A 47 -11.92 9.63 4.24
C ARG A 47 -12.14 10.15 2.82
N GLU A 48 -11.35 9.64 1.86
CA GLU A 48 -11.44 10.10 0.48
C GLU A 48 -12.75 9.66 -0.19
N LEU A 49 -13.21 8.42 0.03
CA LEU A 49 -14.51 7.94 -0.44
C LEU A 49 -15.65 8.86 0.09
N ALA A 50 -15.62 9.16 1.38
CA ALA A 50 -16.61 10.06 1.99
C ALA A 50 -16.53 11.49 1.40
N ALA A 51 -15.33 12.03 1.18
CA ALA A 51 -15.13 13.34 0.59
C ALA A 51 -15.68 13.43 -0.85
N GLN A 52 -15.63 12.32 -1.60
CA GLN A 52 -16.16 12.21 -2.95
C GLN A 52 -17.62 11.71 -3.02
N GLN A 53 -18.31 11.62 -1.88
CA GLN A 53 -19.69 11.12 -1.77
C GLN A 53 -19.88 9.71 -2.35
N LEU A 54 -18.84 8.87 -2.23
CA LEU A 54 -18.88 7.46 -2.53
C LEU A 54 -19.07 6.66 -1.24
N GLN A 55 -19.88 5.60 -1.28
CA GLN A 55 -20.10 4.74 -0.12
C GLN A 55 -19.15 3.56 -0.18
N GLY A 56 -18.21 3.48 0.77
CA GLY A 56 -17.21 2.40 0.83
C GLY A 56 -17.66 1.26 1.71
N GLN A 57 -17.63 0.03 1.17
CA GLN A 57 -17.83 -1.20 1.92
C GLN A 57 -16.49 -1.94 2.02
N PHE A 58 -15.92 -1.98 3.23
CA PHE A 58 -14.60 -2.55 3.49
C PHE A 58 -14.72 -3.99 3.97
N VAL A 59 -13.92 -4.88 3.35
CA VAL A 59 -13.81 -6.29 3.74
C VAL A 59 -12.34 -6.67 3.97
N ASP A 60 -12.10 -7.51 4.98
CA ASP A 60 -10.79 -7.98 5.41
C ASP A 60 -10.57 -9.43 5.00
N ALA A 61 -9.61 -9.67 4.13
CA ALA A 61 -9.25 -11.02 3.72
C ALA A 61 -8.40 -11.79 4.76
N LYS A 62 -7.90 -11.12 5.80
CA LYS A 62 -7.08 -11.72 6.87
C LYS A 62 -5.86 -12.52 6.38
N GLY A 63 -5.34 -12.15 5.20
CA GLY A 63 -4.24 -12.86 4.54
C GLY A 63 -4.64 -14.17 3.84
N ASP A 64 -5.94 -14.45 3.71
CA ASP A 64 -6.46 -15.64 3.05
C ASP A 64 -6.93 -15.31 1.63
N VAL A 65 -6.30 -15.95 0.64
CA VAL A 65 -6.58 -15.75 -0.79
C VAL A 65 -7.98 -16.23 -1.16
N ALA A 66 -8.40 -17.39 -0.62
CA ALA A 66 -9.72 -17.97 -0.93
C ALA A 66 -10.83 -17.09 -0.36
N LEU A 67 -10.66 -16.62 0.87
CA LEU A 67 -11.57 -15.65 1.48
C LEU A 67 -11.67 -14.36 0.66
N GLN A 68 -10.53 -13.84 0.14
CA GLN A 68 -10.56 -12.62 -0.68
C GLN A 68 -11.31 -12.80 -1.98
N VAL A 69 -11.14 -13.94 -2.67
CA VAL A 69 -11.90 -14.28 -3.89
C VAL A 69 -13.39 -14.31 -3.59
N GLN A 70 -13.80 -15.01 -2.52
CA GLN A 70 -15.19 -15.06 -2.08
C GLN A 70 -15.74 -13.66 -1.76
N GLN A 71 -14.99 -12.84 -1.03
CA GLN A 71 -15.40 -11.47 -0.68
C GLN A 71 -15.61 -10.59 -1.92
N VAL A 72 -14.80 -10.74 -2.96
CA VAL A 72 -14.98 -10.02 -4.23
C VAL A 72 -16.27 -10.48 -4.92
N ASP A 73 -16.56 -11.78 -4.96
CA ASP A 73 -17.81 -12.30 -5.52
C ASP A 73 -19.03 -11.81 -4.70
N ASP A 74 -18.92 -11.78 -3.37
CA ASP A 74 -19.99 -11.28 -2.49
C ASP A 74 -20.26 -9.78 -2.72
N LEU A 75 -19.24 -8.96 -2.86
CA LEU A 75 -19.37 -7.53 -3.19
C LEU A 75 -20.08 -7.33 -4.54
N ILE A 76 -19.69 -8.13 -5.56
CA ILE A 76 -20.36 -8.11 -6.88
C ILE A 76 -21.84 -8.49 -6.74
N ASN A 77 -22.14 -9.54 -6.01
CA ASN A 77 -23.53 -10.01 -5.79
C ASN A 77 -24.37 -8.99 -5.01
N GLN A 78 -23.75 -8.18 -4.16
CA GLN A 78 -24.40 -7.08 -3.43
C GLN A 78 -24.64 -5.84 -4.31
N GLY A 79 -24.13 -5.84 -5.55
CA GLY A 79 -24.36 -4.79 -6.53
C GLY A 79 -23.51 -3.55 -6.33
N VAL A 80 -22.25 -3.69 -5.88
CA VAL A 80 -21.31 -2.57 -5.87
C VAL A 80 -21.04 -2.07 -7.29
N ASP A 81 -20.83 -0.77 -7.44
CA ASP A 81 -20.58 -0.13 -8.75
C ASP A 81 -19.10 -0.23 -9.17
N ALA A 82 -18.17 -0.40 -8.23
CA ALA A 82 -16.73 -0.60 -8.47
C ALA A 82 -16.07 -1.35 -7.32
N ILE A 83 -14.87 -1.90 -7.56
CA ILE A 83 -14.06 -2.57 -6.54
C ILE A 83 -12.66 -1.97 -6.49
N ILE A 84 -12.18 -1.64 -5.29
CA ILE A 84 -10.78 -1.35 -4.99
C ILE A 84 -10.19 -2.56 -4.29
N LEU A 85 -9.09 -3.12 -4.81
CA LEU A 85 -8.49 -4.36 -4.35
C LEU A 85 -7.02 -4.17 -3.96
N ASN A 86 -6.68 -4.47 -2.70
CA ASN A 86 -5.31 -4.71 -2.27
C ASN A 86 -5.13 -6.23 -2.15
N PRO A 87 -4.48 -6.91 -3.12
CA PRO A 87 -4.52 -8.37 -3.18
C PRO A 87 -3.68 -9.04 -2.09
N VAL A 88 -4.15 -10.18 -1.59
CA VAL A 88 -3.36 -11.06 -0.71
C VAL A 88 -2.21 -11.69 -1.49
N ASP A 89 -2.50 -12.18 -2.70
CA ASP A 89 -1.53 -12.75 -3.63
C ASP A 89 -1.58 -11.99 -4.96
N THR A 90 -0.44 -11.45 -5.39
CA THR A 90 -0.35 -10.65 -6.61
C THR A 90 -0.33 -11.48 -7.90
N GLN A 91 -0.10 -12.79 -7.81
CA GLN A 91 -0.19 -13.74 -8.92
C GLN A 91 -1.59 -14.37 -9.03
N GLY A 92 -2.26 -14.55 -7.90
CA GLY A 92 -3.57 -15.21 -7.81
C GLY A 92 -4.79 -14.32 -8.12
N VAL A 93 -4.63 -13.21 -8.83
CA VAL A 93 -5.70 -12.21 -9.04
C VAL A 93 -6.68 -12.52 -10.17
N GLN A 94 -6.38 -13.49 -11.04
CA GLN A 94 -7.19 -13.78 -12.24
C GLN A 94 -8.66 -14.10 -11.96
N PRO A 95 -9.05 -14.89 -10.93
CA PRO A 95 -10.45 -15.14 -10.61
C PRO A 95 -11.22 -13.84 -10.35
N MET A 96 -10.64 -12.91 -9.58
CA MET A 96 -11.26 -11.63 -9.22
C MET A 96 -11.38 -10.69 -10.42
N ILE A 97 -10.36 -10.64 -11.30
CA ILE A 97 -10.42 -9.90 -12.57
C ILE A 97 -11.54 -10.46 -13.46
N ALA A 98 -11.61 -11.78 -13.59
CA ALA A 98 -12.65 -12.42 -14.42
C ALA A 98 -14.06 -12.19 -13.87
N ALA A 99 -14.24 -12.21 -12.54
CA ALA A 99 -15.52 -11.92 -11.89
C ALA A 99 -15.96 -10.48 -12.14
N ALA A 100 -15.09 -9.50 -11.88
CA ALA A 100 -15.38 -8.08 -12.12
C ALA A 100 -15.70 -7.80 -13.62
N LYS A 101 -14.92 -8.42 -14.53
CA LYS A 101 -15.16 -8.31 -15.98
C LYS A 101 -16.54 -8.86 -16.40
N ARG A 102 -16.94 -10.04 -15.87
CA ARG A 102 -18.27 -10.62 -16.17
C ARG A 102 -19.41 -9.72 -15.67
N ALA A 103 -19.21 -9.07 -14.53
CA ALA A 103 -20.17 -8.15 -13.94
C ALA A 103 -20.11 -6.74 -14.57
N ALA A 104 -19.19 -6.47 -15.47
CA ALA A 104 -18.91 -5.15 -16.04
C ALA A 104 -18.59 -4.07 -14.97
N ILE A 105 -17.93 -4.47 -13.89
CA ILE A 105 -17.56 -3.60 -12.76
C ILE A 105 -16.08 -3.22 -12.87
N PRO A 106 -15.71 -1.93 -12.75
CA PRO A 106 -14.31 -1.49 -12.65
C PRO A 106 -13.59 -2.13 -11.45
N LEU A 107 -12.35 -2.59 -11.67
CA LEU A 107 -11.48 -3.15 -10.65
C LEU A 107 -10.16 -2.38 -10.56
N ILE A 108 -9.94 -1.68 -9.46
CA ILE A 108 -8.77 -0.85 -9.22
C ILE A 108 -7.87 -1.53 -8.20
N PHE A 109 -6.69 -1.93 -8.60
CA PHE A 109 -5.67 -2.43 -7.70
C PHE A 109 -4.99 -1.27 -6.99
N VAL A 110 -4.79 -1.39 -5.68
CA VAL A 110 -4.12 -0.36 -4.88
C VAL A 110 -2.95 -0.96 -4.10
N ASN A 111 -1.83 -0.23 -4.03
CA ASN A 111 -0.61 -0.57 -3.31
C ASN A 111 0.10 -1.81 -3.88
N ARG A 112 -0.49 -3.01 -3.80
CA ARG A 112 0.09 -4.25 -4.32
C ARG A 112 -0.22 -4.43 -5.80
N LYS A 113 0.82 -4.38 -6.64
CA LYS A 113 0.70 -4.47 -8.09
C LYS A 113 0.43 -5.91 -8.53
N PRO A 114 -0.64 -6.18 -9.30
CA PRO A 114 -0.86 -7.51 -9.85
C PRO A 114 0.21 -7.85 -10.90
N GLU A 115 0.56 -9.13 -11.00
CA GLU A 115 1.56 -9.62 -11.94
C GLU A 115 0.93 -10.11 -13.26
N VAL A 116 -0.10 -9.42 -13.66
CA VAL A 116 -0.81 -9.66 -14.93
C VAL A 116 -1.00 -8.34 -15.66
N PRO A 117 -1.07 -8.35 -16.99
CA PRO A 117 -1.39 -7.14 -17.77
C PRO A 117 -2.76 -6.58 -17.38
N LEU A 118 -2.83 -5.26 -17.14
CA LEU A 118 -4.08 -4.56 -16.91
C LEU A 118 -4.74 -4.22 -18.23
N THR A 119 -6.00 -4.61 -18.39
CA THR A 119 -6.78 -4.40 -19.62
C THR A 119 -8.24 -4.09 -19.32
N GLY A 120 -8.91 -3.36 -20.21
CA GLY A 120 -10.32 -3.00 -20.02
C GLY A 120 -10.52 -2.09 -18.82
N ALA A 121 -11.51 -2.40 -17.97
CA ALA A 121 -11.85 -1.62 -16.78
C ALA A 121 -10.98 -2.00 -15.55
N THR A 122 -9.66 -2.18 -15.75
CA THR A 122 -8.71 -2.43 -14.66
C THR A 122 -7.63 -1.37 -14.61
N ALA A 123 -7.26 -0.92 -13.41
CA ALA A 123 -6.15 0.01 -13.20
C ALA A 123 -5.36 -0.36 -11.93
N TYR A 124 -4.16 0.18 -11.83
CA TYR A 124 -3.31 0.12 -10.64
C TYR A 124 -2.96 1.51 -10.16
N VAL A 125 -3.02 1.72 -8.85
CA VAL A 125 -2.53 2.91 -8.15
C VAL A 125 -1.59 2.48 -7.04
N GLY A 126 -0.33 2.89 -7.14
CA GLY A 126 0.69 2.52 -6.16
C GLY A 126 2.08 2.99 -6.60
N SER A 127 3.10 2.38 -6.04
CA SER A 127 4.48 2.80 -6.23
C SER A 127 5.32 1.71 -6.90
N ASP A 128 6.47 2.07 -7.48
CA ASP A 128 7.40 1.12 -8.10
C ASP A 128 8.23 0.40 -7.04
N SER A 129 7.88 -0.86 -6.77
CA SER A 129 8.52 -1.68 -5.73
C SER A 129 10.04 -1.84 -5.94
N ALA A 130 10.51 -1.98 -7.19
CA ALA A 130 11.93 -2.10 -7.49
C ALA A 130 12.68 -0.80 -7.16
N LEU A 131 12.05 0.36 -7.40
CA LEU A 131 12.64 1.66 -7.04
C LEU A 131 12.84 1.77 -5.53
N SER A 132 11.88 1.32 -4.71
CA SER A 132 12.02 1.43 -3.24
C SER A 132 13.18 0.58 -2.70
N GLY A 133 13.30 -0.67 -3.14
CA GLY A 133 14.44 -1.53 -2.74
C GLY A 133 15.79 -0.97 -3.17
N ARG A 134 15.85 -0.38 -4.38
CA ARG A 134 17.05 0.29 -4.88
C ARG A 134 17.42 1.50 -4.03
N LEU A 135 16.49 2.42 -3.79
CA LEU A 135 16.70 3.61 -2.96
C LEU A 135 17.14 3.24 -1.54
N GLN A 136 16.50 2.24 -0.95
CA GLN A 136 16.84 1.73 0.38
C GLN A 136 18.30 1.26 0.43
N MET A 137 18.68 0.38 -0.49
CA MET A 137 20.03 -0.21 -0.44
C MET A 137 21.12 0.78 -0.87
N GLU A 138 20.86 1.68 -1.81
CA GLU A 138 21.81 2.75 -2.18
C GLU A 138 22.09 3.66 -0.96
N ALA A 139 21.05 4.06 -0.24
CA ALA A 139 21.21 4.88 0.98
C ALA A 139 21.94 4.12 2.11
N LEU A 140 21.60 2.84 2.31
CA LEU A 140 22.23 1.98 3.30
C LEU A 140 23.70 1.71 2.97
N ALA A 141 24.03 1.37 1.70
CA ALA A 141 25.37 1.11 1.23
C ALA A 141 26.28 2.34 1.42
N LYS A 142 25.77 3.53 1.15
CA LYS A 142 26.51 4.78 1.41
C LYS A 142 26.87 4.92 2.89
N LYS A 143 25.95 4.62 3.82
CA LYS A 143 26.23 4.67 5.26
C LYS A 143 27.21 3.57 5.71
N MET A 144 27.27 2.44 5.00
CA MET A 144 28.23 1.35 5.21
C MET A 144 29.58 1.58 4.56
N ASN A 145 29.82 2.71 3.88
CA ASN A 145 30.98 2.93 3.03
C ASN A 145 31.20 1.81 2.00
N TYR A 146 30.09 1.28 1.46
CA TYR A 146 30.01 0.26 0.40
C TYR A 146 30.73 -1.06 0.75
N ARG A 147 30.77 -1.45 2.01
CA ARG A 147 31.39 -2.70 2.48
C ARG A 147 30.64 -3.28 3.67
N GLY A 148 30.67 -4.61 3.82
CA GLY A 148 30.09 -5.34 4.96
C GLY A 148 29.03 -6.37 4.56
N ASN A 149 28.45 -7.00 5.56
CA ASN A 149 27.51 -8.09 5.48
C ASN A 149 26.08 -7.59 5.67
N VAL A 150 25.23 -7.84 4.68
CA VAL A 150 23.83 -7.40 4.68
C VAL A 150 22.92 -8.60 4.85
N ALA A 151 22.01 -8.53 5.83
CA ALA A 151 20.89 -9.46 5.94
C ALA A 151 19.63 -8.83 5.35
N ILE A 152 18.73 -9.63 4.75
CA ILE A 152 17.50 -9.17 4.11
C ILE A 152 16.29 -9.79 4.82
N LEU A 153 15.41 -8.95 5.37
CA LEU A 153 14.10 -9.37 5.87
C LEU A 153 13.05 -9.16 4.77
N MET A 154 12.50 -10.27 4.30
CA MET A 154 11.52 -10.27 3.22
C MET A 154 10.09 -10.22 3.75
N GLY A 155 9.19 -9.59 3.01
CA GLY A 155 7.75 -9.63 3.22
C GLY A 155 7.15 -11.01 2.89
N ALA A 156 5.83 -11.06 2.68
CA ALA A 156 5.17 -12.29 2.23
C ALA A 156 5.58 -12.63 0.79
N LEU A 157 5.98 -13.90 0.56
CA LEU A 157 6.54 -14.33 -0.73
C LEU A 157 5.54 -14.31 -1.89
N SER A 158 4.24 -14.33 -1.59
CA SER A 158 3.15 -14.18 -2.58
C SER A 158 3.02 -12.77 -3.17
N ASN A 159 3.75 -11.78 -2.64
CA ASN A 159 3.64 -10.40 -3.07
C ASN A 159 4.75 -9.97 -4.03
N GLU A 160 4.39 -9.28 -5.11
CA GLU A 160 5.33 -8.66 -6.04
C GLU A 160 6.30 -7.72 -5.33
N GLU A 161 5.79 -6.90 -4.40
CA GLU A 161 6.60 -5.98 -3.59
C GLU A 161 7.77 -6.67 -2.89
N THR A 162 7.54 -7.85 -2.30
CA THR A 162 8.59 -8.65 -1.65
C THR A 162 9.69 -9.03 -2.63
N ARG A 163 9.31 -9.55 -3.80
CA ARG A 163 10.26 -10.01 -4.81
C ARG A 163 11.05 -8.86 -5.42
N GLU A 164 10.37 -7.79 -5.80
CA GLU A 164 10.99 -6.65 -6.46
C GLU A 164 11.88 -5.83 -5.51
N ARG A 165 11.43 -5.57 -4.27
CA ARG A 165 12.25 -4.90 -3.25
C ARG A 165 13.51 -5.72 -2.95
N THR A 166 13.37 -7.03 -2.72
CA THR A 166 14.50 -7.92 -2.44
C THR A 166 15.47 -7.99 -3.62
N ARG A 167 14.96 -8.19 -4.84
CA ARG A 167 15.79 -8.24 -6.06
C ARG A 167 16.56 -6.95 -6.27
N ALA A 168 15.92 -5.80 -6.02
CA ALA A 168 16.57 -4.51 -6.17
C ALA A 168 17.67 -4.27 -5.12
N VAL A 169 17.46 -4.70 -3.88
CA VAL A 169 18.50 -4.70 -2.83
C VAL A 169 19.70 -5.56 -3.27
N GLU A 170 19.46 -6.80 -3.70
CA GLU A 170 20.51 -7.71 -4.19
C GLU A 170 21.27 -7.13 -5.39
N ALA A 171 20.54 -6.48 -6.33
CA ALA A 171 21.14 -5.85 -7.50
C ALA A 171 22.06 -4.66 -7.15
N VAL A 172 21.75 -3.89 -6.10
CA VAL A 172 22.65 -2.84 -5.60
C VAL A 172 23.89 -3.45 -4.95
N ILE A 173 23.72 -4.47 -4.09
CA ILE A 173 24.82 -5.18 -3.42
C ILE A 173 25.78 -5.76 -4.45
N ALA A 174 25.28 -6.39 -5.52
CA ALA A 174 26.09 -6.99 -6.57
C ALA A 174 27.01 -6.00 -7.34
N LYS A 175 26.74 -4.70 -7.27
CA LYS A 175 27.60 -3.65 -7.87
C LYS A 175 28.84 -3.35 -7.03
N HIS A 176 28.91 -3.82 -5.79
CA HIS A 176 29.95 -3.47 -4.82
C HIS A 176 30.60 -4.75 -4.27
N LYS A 177 31.83 -5.07 -4.70
CA LYS A 177 32.57 -6.30 -4.38
C LYS A 177 32.72 -6.57 -2.88
N ASP A 178 32.70 -5.53 -2.07
CA ASP A 178 32.91 -5.62 -0.61
C ASP A 178 31.58 -5.65 0.17
N LEU A 179 30.43 -5.65 -0.50
CA LEU A 179 29.10 -5.93 0.07
C LEU A 179 28.73 -7.38 -0.20
N LYS A 180 28.11 -8.03 0.81
CA LYS A 180 27.68 -9.44 0.71
C LYS A 180 26.31 -9.62 1.35
N VAL A 181 25.43 -10.40 0.70
CA VAL A 181 24.24 -10.93 1.36
C VAL A 181 24.65 -12.14 2.19
N VAL A 182 24.41 -12.11 3.50
CA VAL A 182 24.76 -13.20 4.44
C VAL A 182 23.55 -13.96 4.93
N GLU A 183 22.40 -13.33 4.99
CA GLU A 183 21.12 -13.93 5.38
C GLU A 183 19.97 -13.36 4.56
N LYS A 184 18.96 -14.19 4.31
CA LYS A 184 17.74 -13.75 3.63
C LYS A 184 16.58 -14.64 4.04
N GLN A 185 15.57 -14.06 4.74
CA GLN A 185 14.43 -14.81 5.24
C GLN A 185 13.16 -13.96 5.28
N THR A 186 12.01 -14.61 5.09
CA THR A 186 10.70 -13.94 5.21
C THR A 186 10.32 -13.75 6.68
N ALA A 187 9.83 -12.55 6.99
CA ALA A 187 9.15 -12.22 8.25
C ALA A 187 7.73 -11.68 7.99
N LYS A 188 7.17 -11.94 6.79
CA LYS A 188 5.75 -11.81 6.43
C LYS A 188 5.13 -10.44 6.76
N TRP A 189 5.90 -9.36 6.65
CA TRP A 189 5.50 -7.98 7.00
C TRP A 189 5.32 -7.73 8.50
N GLN A 190 5.62 -8.70 9.37
CA GLN A 190 5.29 -8.69 10.79
C GLN A 190 6.51 -8.37 11.66
N ARG A 191 6.30 -7.50 12.66
CA ARG A 191 7.32 -7.09 13.64
C ARG A 191 7.81 -8.26 14.50
N ASN A 192 6.90 -9.06 15.04
CA ASN A 192 7.21 -10.23 15.87
C ASN A 192 7.99 -11.31 15.08
N GLU A 193 7.56 -11.64 13.87
CA GLU A 193 8.28 -12.58 13.00
C GLU A 193 9.72 -12.11 12.73
N ALA A 194 9.91 -10.81 12.54
CA ALA A 194 11.24 -10.24 12.34
C ALA A 194 12.11 -10.33 13.60
N VAL A 195 11.52 -10.17 14.81
CA VAL A 195 12.24 -10.41 16.06
C VAL A 195 12.77 -11.83 16.11
N ASP A 196 11.93 -12.82 15.81
CA ASP A 196 12.30 -14.24 15.87
C ASP A 196 13.39 -14.58 14.84
N VAL A 197 13.23 -14.11 13.61
CA VAL A 197 14.20 -14.34 12.52
C VAL A 197 15.57 -13.76 12.87
N VAL A 198 15.63 -12.50 13.28
CA VAL A 198 16.90 -11.84 13.61
C VAL A 198 17.53 -12.43 14.85
N SER A 199 16.74 -12.79 15.86
CA SER A 199 17.24 -13.49 17.04
C SER A 199 17.92 -14.82 16.66
N GLY A 200 17.31 -15.57 15.74
CA GLY A 200 17.89 -16.81 15.20
C GLY A 200 19.24 -16.55 14.50
N TRP A 201 19.35 -15.54 13.64
CA TRP A 201 20.61 -15.17 13.00
C TRP A 201 21.71 -14.80 13.99
N LEU A 202 21.35 -14.04 15.05
CA LEU A 202 22.31 -13.64 16.07
C LEU A 202 22.78 -14.83 16.92
N LEU A 203 21.89 -15.76 17.27
CA LEU A 203 22.23 -17.00 17.98
C LEU A 203 23.15 -17.90 17.16
N ASN A 204 22.98 -17.94 15.84
CA ASN A 204 23.87 -18.68 14.94
C ASN A 204 25.23 -18.00 14.72
N GLY A 205 25.44 -16.80 15.30
CA GLY A 205 26.70 -16.07 15.17
C GLY A 205 26.91 -15.45 13.79
N THR A 206 25.85 -15.27 12.97
CA THR A 206 25.97 -14.64 11.65
C THR A 206 26.53 -13.24 11.76
N PRO A 207 27.61 -12.91 11.04
CA PRO A 207 28.21 -11.58 11.07
C PRO A 207 27.35 -10.62 10.24
N ILE A 208 26.54 -9.80 10.88
CA ILE A 208 25.64 -8.84 10.23
C ILE A 208 26.10 -7.42 10.54
N ASP A 209 26.35 -6.62 9.50
CA ASP A 209 26.69 -5.20 9.60
C ASP A 209 25.48 -4.30 9.27
N ALA A 210 24.53 -4.80 8.46
CA ALA A 210 23.30 -4.10 8.17
C ALA A 210 22.13 -5.04 7.87
N ILE A 211 20.90 -4.54 8.10
CA ILE A 211 19.65 -5.24 7.77
C ILE A 211 18.80 -4.36 6.86
N ALA A 212 18.50 -4.87 5.65
CA ALA A 212 17.53 -4.29 4.73
C ALA A 212 16.18 -5.01 4.89
N ALA A 213 15.21 -4.37 5.51
CA ALA A 213 13.87 -4.92 5.70
C ALA A 213 12.91 -4.38 4.64
N ASN A 214 12.09 -5.26 4.06
CA ASN A 214 11.14 -4.87 3.03
C ASN A 214 10.02 -3.94 3.54
N ASN A 215 9.87 -3.75 4.88
CA ASN A 215 9.02 -2.71 5.46
C ASN A 215 9.51 -2.24 6.84
N ASP A 216 8.89 -1.16 7.36
CA ASP A 216 9.25 -0.58 8.66
C ASP A 216 8.94 -1.51 9.84
N GLU A 217 7.82 -2.26 9.80
CA GLU A 217 7.47 -3.17 10.89
C GLU A 217 8.55 -4.24 11.11
N MET A 218 9.05 -4.84 10.03
CA MET A 218 10.14 -5.81 10.12
C MET A 218 11.46 -5.13 10.52
N ALA A 219 11.72 -3.89 10.06
CA ALA A 219 12.88 -3.11 10.48
C ALA A 219 12.87 -2.83 11.99
N ILE A 220 11.71 -2.46 12.54
CA ILE A 220 11.51 -2.25 13.97
C ILE A 220 11.72 -3.56 14.75
N GLY A 221 11.18 -4.68 14.26
CA GLY A 221 11.41 -6.00 14.84
C GLY A 221 12.91 -6.36 14.90
N ALA A 222 13.63 -6.10 13.80
CA ALA A 222 15.08 -6.29 13.75
C ALA A 222 15.81 -5.45 14.81
N ILE A 223 15.46 -4.16 14.94
CA ILE A 223 16.04 -3.26 15.95
C ILE A 223 15.77 -3.78 17.37
N MET A 224 14.56 -4.29 17.63
CA MET A 224 14.20 -4.87 18.93
C MET A 224 15.08 -6.08 19.27
N ALA A 225 15.26 -7.02 18.33
CA ALA A 225 16.12 -8.19 18.49
C ALA A 225 17.59 -7.80 18.74
N LEU A 226 18.11 -6.83 17.97
CA LEU A 226 19.47 -6.30 18.14
C LEU A 226 19.67 -5.67 19.53
N LYS A 227 18.71 -4.87 20.00
CA LYS A 227 18.75 -4.26 21.34
C LYS A 227 18.70 -5.32 22.45
N GLN A 228 17.84 -6.33 22.32
CA GLN A 228 17.72 -7.43 23.27
C GLN A 228 19.04 -8.22 23.37
N ALA A 229 19.69 -8.46 22.24
CA ALA A 229 20.99 -9.14 22.18
C ALA A 229 22.17 -8.21 22.53
N LYS A 230 21.93 -6.94 22.85
CA LYS A 230 22.96 -5.90 23.09
C LYS A 230 23.95 -5.79 21.91
N LYS A 231 23.49 -6.09 20.69
CA LYS A 231 24.28 -5.99 19.48
C LYS A 231 24.22 -4.57 18.93
N ASN A 232 25.33 -3.84 19.05
CA ASN A 232 25.46 -2.46 18.59
C ASN A 232 26.14 -2.39 17.21
N GLY A 233 25.96 -1.24 16.52
CA GLY A 233 26.67 -0.94 15.27
C GLY A 233 26.05 -1.53 14.02
N VAL A 234 24.96 -2.33 14.11
CA VAL A 234 24.21 -2.84 12.95
C VAL A 234 23.27 -1.75 12.45
N LEU A 235 23.40 -1.36 11.19
CA LEU A 235 22.51 -0.40 10.54
C LEU A 235 21.23 -1.10 10.07
N VAL A 236 20.07 -0.47 10.26
CA VAL A 236 18.79 -1.03 9.82
C VAL A 236 18.10 -0.03 8.89
N ALA A 237 17.55 -0.53 7.77
CA ALA A 237 16.75 0.24 6.83
C ALA A 237 15.38 -0.40 6.62
N GLY A 238 14.34 0.42 6.55
CA GLY A 238 12.95 0.04 6.30
C GLY A 238 12.40 0.64 5.01
N ILE A 239 11.13 0.41 4.78
CA ILE A 239 10.29 1.03 3.74
C ILE A 239 8.91 1.23 4.37
N ASP A 240 8.22 2.26 4.03
CA ASP A 240 6.86 2.73 4.28
C ASP A 240 6.84 4.16 4.82
N GLY A 241 7.75 4.54 5.72
CA GLY A 241 7.66 5.80 6.46
C GLY A 241 6.41 5.85 7.33
N THR A 242 6.12 4.74 8.05
CA THR A 242 5.03 4.69 9.03
C THR A 242 5.30 5.62 10.20
N PRO A 243 4.28 6.06 10.96
CA PRO A 243 4.50 6.87 12.15
C PRO A 243 5.51 6.25 13.12
N ASP A 244 5.44 4.93 13.34
CA ASP A 244 6.41 4.21 14.18
C ASP A 244 7.81 4.24 13.53
N GLY A 245 7.92 3.91 12.23
CA GLY A 245 9.18 3.97 11.49
C GLY A 245 9.85 5.35 11.58
N LEU A 246 9.05 6.41 11.43
CA LEU A 246 9.53 7.80 11.56
C LEU A 246 10.01 8.13 13.00
N GLN A 247 9.42 7.55 14.05
CA GLN A 247 9.95 7.70 15.41
C GLN A 247 11.31 7.01 15.56
N PHE A 248 11.50 5.83 14.96
CA PHE A 248 12.79 5.15 14.94
C PHE A 248 13.84 5.87 14.09
N ILE A 249 13.46 6.57 13.02
CA ILE A 249 14.35 7.51 12.31
C ILE A 249 14.74 8.67 13.21
N LYS A 250 13.78 9.28 13.93
CA LYS A 250 14.01 10.39 14.85
C LYS A 250 14.99 10.02 15.97
N SER A 251 14.82 8.85 16.58
CA SER A 251 15.73 8.35 17.62
C SER A 251 17.12 8.00 17.08
N GLY A 252 17.25 7.72 15.78
CA GLY A 252 18.48 7.26 15.13
C GLY A 252 18.67 5.74 15.17
N ASP A 253 17.69 4.99 15.66
CA ASP A 253 17.71 3.53 15.70
C ASP A 253 17.47 2.94 14.28
N LEU A 254 16.65 3.59 13.46
CA LEU A 254 16.46 3.28 12.05
C LEU A 254 17.29 4.25 11.22
N ALA A 255 18.19 3.73 10.40
CA ALA A 255 19.14 4.53 9.64
C ALA A 255 18.50 5.22 8.41
N VAL A 256 17.55 4.53 7.77
CA VAL A 256 16.85 4.95 6.55
C VAL A 256 15.48 4.29 6.53
N THR A 257 14.46 5.02 6.07
CA THR A 257 13.22 4.42 5.55
C THR A 257 12.88 5.05 4.19
N ILE A 258 12.22 4.31 3.32
CA ILE A 258 11.71 4.81 2.05
C ILE A 258 10.23 5.11 2.24
N PHE A 259 9.90 6.40 2.27
CA PHE A 259 8.53 6.86 2.46
C PHE A 259 7.65 6.45 1.29
N GLN A 260 6.56 5.75 1.60
CA GLN A 260 5.48 5.37 0.71
C GLN A 260 4.22 6.16 1.12
N ASP A 261 3.67 6.97 0.21
CA ASP A 261 2.56 7.87 0.54
C ASP A 261 1.21 7.15 0.48
N ALA A 262 0.75 6.65 1.64
CA ALA A 262 -0.54 5.97 1.76
C ALA A 262 -1.73 6.88 1.43
N LYS A 263 -1.64 8.18 1.75
CA LYS A 263 -2.68 9.17 1.45
C LYS A 263 -2.78 9.40 -0.06
N ALA A 264 -1.66 9.61 -0.74
CA ALA A 264 -1.65 9.80 -2.19
C ALA A 264 -2.15 8.54 -2.93
N GLN A 265 -1.79 7.32 -2.45
CA GLN A 265 -2.32 6.08 -3.00
C GLN A 265 -3.84 5.97 -2.80
N ALA A 266 -4.35 6.32 -1.63
CA ALA A 266 -5.79 6.30 -1.35
C ALA A 266 -6.55 7.31 -2.24
N ILE A 267 -6.07 8.55 -2.32
CA ILE A 267 -6.64 9.60 -3.18
C ILE A 267 -6.65 9.14 -4.63
N GLY A 268 -5.52 8.68 -5.14
CA GLY A 268 -5.40 8.21 -6.52
C GLY A 268 -6.34 7.05 -6.84
N ALA A 269 -6.45 6.05 -5.92
CA ALA A 269 -7.35 4.91 -6.12
C ALA A 269 -8.82 5.36 -6.19
N VAL A 270 -9.26 6.26 -5.31
CA VAL A 270 -10.63 6.78 -5.31
C VAL A 270 -10.91 7.65 -6.54
N GLN A 271 -9.94 8.50 -6.94
CA GLN A 271 -10.06 9.32 -8.14
C GLN A 271 -10.16 8.48 -9.42
N VAL A 272 -9.33 7.43 -9.56
CA VAL A 272 -9.40 6.51 -10.70
C VAL A 272 -10.73 5.75 -10.69
N THR A 273 -11.20 5.30 -9.49
CA THR A 273 -12.51 4.67 -9.34
C THR A 273 -13.61 5.61 -9.83
N ARG A 274 -13.62 6.87 -9.38
CA ARG A 274 -14.61 7.87 -9.78
C ARG A 274 -14.58 8.11 -11.28
N ALA A 275 -13.39 8.29 -11.86
CA ALA A 275 -13.24 8.52 -13.29
C ALA A 275 -13.80 7.34 -14.12
N MET A 276 -13.54 6.08 -13.70
CA MET A 276 -14.09 4.91 -14.38
C MET A 276 -15.62 4.82 -14.25
N LEU A 277 -16.19 5.18 -13.08
CA LEU A 277 -17.64 5.22 -12.88
C LEU A 277 -18.31 6.31 -13.74
N ASP A 278 -17.62 7.42 -13.97
CA ASP A 278 -18.06 8.52 -14.82
C ASP A 278 -17.69 8.28 -16.32
N HIS A 279 -17.23 7.07 -16.68
CA HIS A 279 -16.79 6.67 -18.03
C HIS A 279 -15.70 7.59 -18.61
N THR A 280 -14.86 8.17 -17.78
CA THR A 280 -13.70 8.95 -18.18
C THR A 280 -12.50 8.04 -18.38
N GLN A 281 -11.71 8.29 -19.43
CA GLN A 281 -10.48 7.52 -19.69
C GLN A 281 -9.47 7.68 -18.55
N THR A 282 -8.87 6.58 -18.11
CA THR A 282 -7.83 6.53 -17.07
C THR A 282 -6.60 5.80 -17.59
N GLU A 283 -5.43 6.15 -17.03
CA GLU A 283 -4.22 5.37 -17.28
C GLU A 283 -4.29 4.02 -16.54
N PRO A 284 -3.79 2.93 -17.15
CA PRO A 284 -3.77 1.63 -16.49
C PRO A 284 -2.83 1.59 -15.27
N TYR A 285 -1.77 2.41 -15.23
CA TYR A 285 -0.82 2.51 -14.12
C TYR A 285 -0.67 3.95 -13.65
N ASN A 286 -1.02 4.19 -12.39
CA ASN A 286 -0.97 5.50 -11.75
C ASN A 286 0.08 5.46 -10.64
N TRP A 287 1.26 6.03 -10.91
CA TRP A 287 2.41 5.90 -10.04
C TRP A 287 2.47 6.98 -8.97
N VAL A 288 2.64 6.55 -7.71
CA VAL A 288 2.89 7.43 -6.56
C VAL A 288 4.38 7.37 -6.23
N PRO A 289 5.10 8.50 -6.18
CA PRO A 289 6.54 8.49 -5.98
C PRO A 289 6.94 8.07 -4.56
N TYR A 290 8.14 7.50 -4.45
CA TYR A 290 8.82 7.26 -3.19
C TYR A 290 9.75 8.43 -2.82
N ALA A 291 10.07 8.57 -1.52
CA ALA A 291 11.08 9.49 -1.03
C ALA A 291 11.99 8.82 0.02
N THR A 292 13.29 9.05 -0.05
CA THR A 292 14.23 8.57 0.96
C THR A 292 14.15 9.45 2.20
N VAL A 293 13.94 8.84 3.37
CA VAL A 293 13.87 9.52 4.66
C VAL A 293 15.02 9.10 5.55
N THR A 294 15.71 10.09 6.05
CA THR A 294 16.79 9.98 7.04
C THR A 294 16.52 10.93 8.20
N ARG A 295 17.36 10.91 9.24
CA ARG A 295 17.20 11.80 10.39
C ARG A 295 17.24 13.29 10.01
N GLU A 296 17.97 13.64 8.95
CA GLU A 296 18.15 15.01 8.50
C GLU A 296 16.89 15.62 7.90
N ASN A 297 16.11 14.83 7.13
CA ASN A 297 14.89 15.30 6.46
C ASN A 297 13.58 14.77 7.09
N TYR A 298 13.66 13.93 8.12
CA TYR A 298 12.50 13.36 8.82
C TYR A 298 11.40 14.39 9.16
N PRO A 299 11.68 15.65 9.57
CA PRO A 299 10.62 16.57 9.96
C PRO A 299 9.61 16.85 8.84
N GLN A 300 10.01 16.73 7.57
CA GLN A 300 9.14 16.94 6.40
C GLN A 300 8.06 15.84 6.29
N PHE A 301 8.33 14.66 6.87
CA PHE A 301 7.47 13.47 6.78
C PHE A 301 6.70 13.18 8.08
N ALA A 302 7.03 13.86 9.18
CA ALA A 302 6.55 13.54 10.53
C ALA A 302 5.01 13.55 10.67
N GLN A 303 4.29 14.29 9.83
CA GLN A 303 2.84 14.40 9.83
C GLN A 303 2.16 13.67 8.65
N MET A 304 2.96 13.03 7.79
CA MET A 304 2.44 12.22 6.67
C MET A 304 2.03 10.84 7.20
N ASN A 305 1.43 9.98 6.46
CA ASN A 305 1.01 8.62 6.87
C ASN A 305 0.34 8.52 8.26
N GLN A 306 -0.31 9.58 8.74
CA GLN A 306 -1.12 9.51 9.96
C GLN A 306 -2.47 8.82 9.66
N LYS A 307 -3.02 8.08 10.65
CA LYS A 307 -4.33 7.39 10.53
C LYS A 307 -5.50 8.36 10.55
#